data_ceabf86a30c1fd2fe1de413c87f51108
#
_entry.id   ceabf86a30c1fd2fe1de413c87f51108
#
_cell.length_a   1.000
_cell.length_b   1.000
_cell.length_c   1.000
_cell.angle_alpha   90.00
_cell.angle_beta   90.00
_cell.angle_gamma   90.00
#
_symmetry.space_group_name_H-M   'P 1'
#
loop_
_entity.id
_entity.type
_entity.pdbx_description
1 polymer ?
#
loop_
_entity_poly.entity_id
_entity_poly.type
_entity_poly.pdbx_seq_one_letter_code
_entity_poly.pdbx_strand_id
1 'polypeptide(L)'
;RSLIAAALLTPLVLRSPCRRVTAPVIGGAVCYAAFNYCFIISTKLTTSANAIMLQYTAPIYVALLSWVFLRERIRRSDLLCMAFVFGGMVLFFLDETGGGTPIGNLIAVFNGVTFAGISIFLRLQKDGNPVMSMYLGNLLSALIGLPIILSAGLPDGASLFFLLLAGGLSALTYALYARASTGLTALETVLLPIIDPVMNTVWVFLTLGERPGALSLLGAAVVLSAVTARVLSAIQP
;
A
#
# COMPACT_ATOMS: atom_id res chain seq x y z
N ARG A 1 9.11 13.68 3.05
CA ARG A 1 9.13 12.24 3.30
C ARG A 1 9.72 11.48 2.10
N SER A 2 9.16 11.60 0.91
CA SER A 2 9.59 10.84 -0.28
C SER A 2 11.04 11.13 -0.70
N LEU A 3 11.52 12.37 -0.56
CA LEU A 3 12.92 12.71 -0.84
C LEU A 3 13.88 11.97 0.11
N ILE A 4 13.54 11.91 1.39
CA ILE A 4 14.33 11.19 2.40
C ILE A 4 14.32 9.69 2.11
N ALA A 5 13.15 9.13 1.79
CA ALA A 5 13.03 7.73 1.42
C ALA A 5 13.88 7.40 0.17
N ALA A 6 13.84 8.25 -0.86
CA ALA A 6 14.67 8.07 -2.05
C ALA A 6 16.18 8.11 -1.70
N ALA A 7 16.61 9.09 -0.90
CA ALA A 7 18.02 9.18 -0.48
C ALA A 7 18.49 7.91 0.24
N LEU A 8 17.66 7.36 1.14
CA LEU A 8 17.98 6.12 1.88
C LEU A 8 17.91 4.85 1.01
N LEU A 9 17.10 4.84 -0.06
CA LEU A 9 17.07 3.74 -1.02
C LEU A 9 18.23 3.77 -2.03
N THR A 10 18.88 4.91 -2.21
CA THR A 10 20.00 5.07 -3.15
C THR A 10 21.10 4.01 -2.98
N PRO A 11 21.63 3.72 -1.78
CA PRO A 11 22.67 2.69 -1.61
C PRO A 11 22.21 1.30 -2.05
N LEU A 12 20.94 0.94 -1.82
CA LEU A 12 20.39 -0.36 -2.23
C LEU A 12 20.33 -0.47 -3.77
N VAL A 13 19.91 0.61 -4.43
CA VAL A 13 19.84 0.67 -5.90
C VAL A 13 21.24 0.64 -6.50
N LEU A 14 22.20 1.39 -5.93
CA LEU A 14 23.59 1.42 -6.41
C LEU A 14 24.33 0.11 -6.22
N ARG A 15 24.00 -0.68 -5.22
CA ARG A 15 24.58 -2.01 -4.97
C ARG A 15 23.92 -3.13 -5.78
N SER A 16 22.79 -2.86 -6.40
CA SER A 16 22.08 -3.87 -7.20
C SER A 16 22.82 -4.10 -8.53
N PRO A 17 23.01 -5.36 -8.96
CA PRO A 17 23.62 -5.67 -10.25
C PRO A 17 22.75 -5.27 -11.43
N CYS A 18 21.41 -5.25 -11.24
CA CYS A 18 20.46 -4.86 -12.27
C CYS A 18 19.99 -3.42 -12.05
N ARG A 19 20.52 -2.49 -12.84
CA ARG A 19 20.17 -1.06 -12.81
C ARG A 19 19.39 -0.61 -14.05
N ARG A 20 18.93 -1.54 -14.88
CA ARG A 20 18.22 -1.19 -16.11
C ARG A 20 16.83 -0.64 -15.79
N VAL A 21 16.55 0.54 -16.31
CA VAL A 21 15.21 1.15 -16.27
C VAL A 21 14.41 0.55 -17.43
N THR A 22 13.50 -0.33 -17.11
CA THR A 22 12.60 -1.00 -18.07
C THR A 22 11.20 -0.44 -17.98
N ALA A 23 10.35 -0.71 -18.97
CA ALA A 23 8.95 -0.27 -18.93
C ALA A 23 8.20 -0.69 -17.64
N PRO A 24 8.35 -1.92 -17.11
CA PRO A 24 7.78 -2.26 -15.80
C PRO A 24 8.32 -1.44 -14.63
N VAL A 25 9.60 -1.03 -14.67
CA VAL A 25 10.19 -0.16 -13.62
C VAL A 25 9.51 1.21 -13.64
N ILE A 26 9.35 1.79 -14.83
CA ILE A 26 8.69 3.10 -15.00
C ILE A 26 7.22 3.00 -14.59
N GLY A 27 6.50 1.97 -15.07
CA GLY A 27 5.10 1.74 -14.70
C GLY A 27 4.91 1.61 -13.19
N GLY A 28 5.76 0.84 -12.51
CA GLY A 28 5.75 0.71 -11.06
C GLY A 28 6.02 2.04 -10.34
N ALA A 29 6.99 2.84 -10.84
CA ALA A 29 7.29 4.15 -10.27
C ALA A 29 6.13 5.15 -10.42
N VAL A 30 5.48 5.18 -11.58
CA VAL A 30 4.32 6.04 -11.84
C VAL A 30 3.12 5.61 -10.96
N CYS A 31 2.83 4.32 -10.90
CA CYS A 31 1.77 3.80 -10.01
C CYS A 31 2.06 4.14 -8.54
N TYR A 32 3.32 4.02 -8.09
CA TYR A 32 3.70 4.36 -6.73
C TYR A 32 3.52 5.87 -6.44
N ALA A 33 3.94 6.74 -7.34
CA ALA A 33 3.75 8.18 -7.17
C ALA A 33 2.26 8.54 -7.16
N ALA A 34 1.46 7.99 -8.08
CA ALA A 34 0.03 8.17 -8.13
C ALA A 34 -0.65 7.66 -6.84
N PHE A 35 -0.25 6.48 -6.35
CA PHE A 35 -0.72 5.91 -5.09
C PHE A 35 -0.52 6.88 -3.92
N ASN A 36 0.68 7.44 -3.76
CA ASN A 36 0.96 8.38 -2.69
C ASN A 36 0.07 9.64 -2.75
N TYR A 37 -0.09 10.22 -3.94
CA TYR A 37 -0.89 11.44 -4.11
C TYR A 37 -2.39 11.17 -3.98
N CYS A 38 -2.89 10.11 -4.60
CA CYS A 38 -4.30 9.72 -4.47
C CYS A 38 -4.67 9.45 -3.02
N PHE A 39 -3.80 8.79 -2.24
CA PHE A 39 -4.03 8.57 -0.82
C PHE A 39 -4.13 9.89 -0.05
N ILE A 40 -3.17 10.81 -0.22
CA ILE A 40 -3.18 12.10 0.46
C ILE A 40 -4.41 12.93 0.08
N ILE A 41 -4.78 12.94 -1.21
CA ILE A 41 -5.93 13.71 -1.68
C ILE A 41 -7.24 13.09 -1.18
N SER A 42 -7.38 11.77 -1.26
CA SER A 42 -8.59 11.09 -0.79
C SER A 42 -8.81 11.32 0.70
N THR A 43 -7.79 11.17 1.55
CA THR A 43 -7.90 11.39 3.00
C THR A 43 -8.20 12.84 3.39
N LYS A 44 -8.02 13.80 2.49
CA LYS A 44 -8.44 15.20 2.68
C LYS A 44 -9.87 15.47 2.21
N LEU A 45 -10.38 14.69 1.26
CA LEU A 45 -11.70 14.90 0.64
C LEU A 45 -12.76 13.94 1.18
N THR A 46 -12.35 12.81 1.79
CA THR A 46 -13.25 11.87 2.45
C THR A 46 -12.69 11.50 3.83
N THR A 47 -13.40 10.68 4.60
CA THR A 47 -12.88 10.20 5.88
C THR A 47 -11.71 9.25 5.66
N SER A 48 -10.77 9.22 6.61
CA SER A 48 -9.62 8.29 6.53
C SER A 48 -10.09 6.84 6.46
N ALA A 49 -11.18 6.50 7.16
CA ALA A 49 -11.81 5.18 7.11
C ALA A 49 -12.26 4.82 5.69
N ASN A 50 -13.04 5.70 5.04
CA ASN A 50 -13.48 5.48 3.66
C ASN A 50 -12.32 5.39 2.68
N ALA A 51 -11.30 6.26 2.82
CA ALA A 51 -10.13 6.24 1.95
C ALA A 51 -9.40 4.90 2.04
N ILE A 52 -9.19 4.38 3.25
CA ILE A 52 -8.51 3.10 3.50
C ILE A 52 -9.38 1.93 3.02
N MET A 53 -10.68 1.90 3.37
CA MET A 53 -11.60 0.84 2.95
C MET A 53 -11.66 0.71 1.42
N LEU A 54 -11.82 1.83 0.73
CA LEU A 54 -11.91 1.84 -0.73
C LEU A 54 -10.57 1.51 -1.42
N GLN A 55 -9.45 1.90 -0.82
CA GLN A 55 -8.12 1.46 -1.28
C GLN A 55 -7.97 -0.06 -1.23
N TYR A 56 -8.49 -0.72 -0.19
CA TYR A 56 -8.43 -2.17 -0.06
C TYR A 56 -9.39 -2.93 -0.98
N THR A 57 -10.03 -2.27 -1.94
CA THR A 57 -10.61 -2.93 -3.13
C THR A 57 -9.52 -3.40 -4.11
N ALA A 58 -8.26 -3.02 -3.91
CA ALA A 58 -7.10 -3.39 -4.72
C ALA A 58 -7.00 -4.89 -5.09
N PRO A 59 -7.30 -5.88 -4.23
CA PRO A 59 -7.28 -7.29 -4.60
C PRO A 59 -8.16 -7.64 -5.81
N ILE A 60 -9.30 -6.95 -5.99
CA ILE A 60 -10.17 -7.15 -7.16
C ILE A 60 -9.42 -6.75 -8.44
N TYR A 61 -8.78 -5.59 -8.42
CA TYR A 61 -8.05 -5.08 -9.58
C TYR A 61 -6.80 -5.93 -9.87
N VAL A 62 -6.10 -6.38 -8.82
CA VAL A 62 -4.97 -7.31 -8.97
C VAL A 62 -5.43 -8.60 -9.59
N ALA A 63 -6.52 -9.18 -9.13
CA ALA A 63 -7.07 -10.41 -9.67
C ALA A 63 -7.34 -10.29 -11.18
N LEU A 64 -8.01 -9.20 -11.60
CA LEU A 64 -8.29 -8.93 -13.00
C LEU A 64 -7.01 -8.69 -13.82
N LEU A 65 -6.12 -7.85 -13.33
CA LEU A 65 -4.89 -7.48 -14.03
C LEU A 65 -3.88 -8.63 -14.09
N SER A 66 -3.79 -9.46 -13.04
CA SER A 66 -2.92 -10.65 -13.03
C SER A 66 -3.30 -11.66 -14.09
N TRP A 67 -4.59 -11.86 -14.28
CA TRP A 67 -5.08 -12.75 -15.35
C TRP A 67 -4.66 -12.23 -16.74
N VAL A 68 -4.77 -10.91 -16.96
CA VAL A 68 -4.46 -10.30 -18.27
C VAL A 68 -2.94 -10.18 -18.51
N PHE A 69 -2.19 -9.65 -17.56
CA PHE A 69 -0.79 -9.28 -17.75
C PHE A 69 0.21 -10.36 -17.33
N LEU A 70 -0.10 -11.11 -16.28
CA LEU A 70 0.80 -12.11 -15.70
C LEU A 70 0.42 -13.53 -16.11
N ARG A 71 -0.80 -13.74 -16.65
CA ARG A 71 -1.39 -15.05 -16.92
C ARG A 71 -1.44 -15.94 -15.67
N GLU A 72 -1.41 -15.35 -14.49
CA GLU A 72 -1.59 -16.05 -13.22
C GLU A 72 -3.07 -16.43 -13.07
N ARG A 73 -3.33 -17.70 -12.71
CA ARG A 73 -4.70 -18.15 -12.46
C ARG A 73 -5.07 -17.91 -11.02
N ILE A 74 -6.22 -17.28 -10.80
CA ILE A 74 -6.80 -17.09 -9.47
C ILE A 74 -7.27 -18.46 -8.97
N ARG A 75 -6.78 -18.86 -7.80
CA ARG A 75 -7.23 -20.08 -7.14
C ARG A 75 -8.56 -19.84 -6.43
N ARG A 76 -9.35 -20.88 -6.22
CA ARG A 76 -10.61 -20.79 -5.44
C ARG A 76 -10.36 -20.31 -4.00
N SER A 77 -9.23 -20.69 -3.43
CA SER A 77 -8.78 -20.20 -2.11
C SER A 77 -8.55 -18.69 -2.10
N ASP A 78 -8.08 -18.10 -3.20
CA ASP A 78 -7.89 -16.65 -3.31
C ASP A 78 -9.22 -15.92 -3.32
N LEU A 79 -10.20 -16.43 -4.07
CA LEU A 79 -11.56 -15.88 -4.12
C LEU A 79 -12.25 -15.93 -2.75
N LEU A 80 -12.11 -17.05 -2.05
CA LEU A 80 -12.66 -17.18 -0.69
C LEU A 80 -11.98 -16.21 0.27
N CYS A 81 -10.65 -16.13 0.23
CA CYS A 81 -9.91 -15.18 1.06
C CYS A 81 -10.36 -13.73 0.78
N MET A 82 -10.48 -13.35 -0.50
CA MET A 82 -10.98 -12.02 -0.89
C MET A 82 -12.38 -11.77 -0.34
N ALA A 83 -13.31 -12.73 -0.46
CA ALA A 83 -14.68 -12.57 0.03
C ALA A 83 -14.71 -12.36 1.57
N PHE A 84 -13.93 -13.14 2.33
CA PHE A 84 -13.82 -12.95 3.77
C PHE A 84 -13.14 -11.63 4.16
N VAL A 85 -12.07 -11.26 3.46
CA VAL A 85 -11.39 -9.98 3.67
C VAL A 85 -12.35 -8.82 3.41
N PHE A 86 -13.09 -8.84 2.30
CA PHE A 86 -14.09 -7.80 2.02
C PHE A 86 -15.20 -7.76 3.08
N GLY A 87 -15.76 -8.92 3.46
CA GLY A 87 -16.76 -9.00 4.51
C GLY A 87 -16.23 -8.45 5.84
N GLY A 88 -15.03 -8.84 6.22
CA GLY A 88 -14.37 -8.34 7.43
C GLY A 88 -14.08 -6.84 7.39
N MET A 89 -13.64 -6.31 6.24
CA MET A 89 -13.42 -4.87 6.05
C MET A 89 -14.73 -4.07 6.13
N VAL A 90 -15.80 -4.56 5.54
CA VAL A 90 -17.12 -3.92 5.68
C VAL A 90 -17.52 -3.86 7.14
N LEU A 91 -17.43 -4.97 7.89
CA LEU A 91 -17.72 -4.99 9.33
C LEU A 91 -16.81 -4.04 10.11
N PHE A 92 -15.52 -4.03 9.79
CA PHE A 92 -14.52 -3.19 10.47
C PHE A 92 -14.83 -1.70 10.36
N PHE A 93 -15.31 -1.24 9.20
CA PHE A 93 -15.58 0.17 8.96
C PHE A 93 -17.06 0.58 9.10
N LEU A 94 -17.96 -0.34 9.42
CA LEU A 94 -19.38 -0.01 9.60
C LEU A 94 -19.63 1.05 10.66
N ASP A 95 -18.82 1.06 11.72
CA ASP A 95 -18.93 2.06 12.79
C ASP A 95 -18.33 3.41 12.40
N GLU A 96 -17.49 3.45 11.36
CA GLU A 96 -16.71 4.63 10.97
C GLU A 96 -17.16 5.25 9.63
N THR A 97 -18.09 4.61 8.91
CA THR A 97 -18.61 5.12 7.64
C THR A 97 -19.60 6.26 7.86
N GLY A 98 -19.11 7.46 7.96
CA GLY A 98 -19.94 8.66 8.06
C GLY A 98 -19.26 9.84 7.37
N GLY A 99 -19.91 10.42 6.36
CA GLY A 99 -19.42 11.61 5.68
C GLY A 99 -18.42 11.33 4.55
N GLY A 100 -17.85 12.38 4.01
CA GLY A 100 -16.93 12.34 2.87
C GLY A 100 -17.61 12.69 1.55
N THR A 101 -16.82 13.20 0.61
CA THR A 101 -17.31 13.61 -0.70
C THR A 101 -17.26 12.46 -1.69
N PRO A 102 -18.21 12.39 -2.66
CA PRO A 102 -18.16 11.38 -3.73
C PRO A 102 -16.85 11.41 -4.53
N ILE A 103 -16.28 12.60 -4.73
CA ILE A 103 -14.99 12.77 -5.40
C ILE A 103 -13.85 12.14 -4.59
N GLY A 104 -13.83 12.37 -3.27
CA GLY A 104 -12.85 11.75 -2.38
C GLY A 104 -12.92 10.23 -2.42
N ASN A 105 -14.13 9.67 -2.41
CA ASN A 105 -14.36 8.23 -2.52
C ASN A 105 -13.91 7.68 -3.89
N LEU A 106 -14.19 8.39 -4.99
CA LEU A 106 -13.72 8.00 -6.33
C LEU A 106 -12.19 7.97 -6.42
N ILE A 107 -11.52 8.98 -5.85
CA ILE A 107 -10.06 9.02 -5.79
C ILE A 107 -9.51 7.87 -4.93
N ALA A 108 -10.20 7.50 -3.84
CA ALA A 108 -9.81 6.35 -3.01
C ALA A 108 -9.95 5.01 -3.75
N VAL A 109 -11.00 4.83 -4.56
CA VAL A 109 -11.12 3.65 -5.45
C VAL A 109 -9.98 3.62 -6.46
N PHE A 110 -9.68 4.77 -7.10
CA PHE A 110 -8.55 4.87 -8.02
C PHE A 110 -7.21 4.61 -7.34
N ASN A 111 -7.08 4.96 -6.05
CA ASN A 111 -5.92 4.61 -5.24
C ASN A 111 -5.76 3.08 -5.11
N GLY A 112 -6.84 2.33 -4.97
CA GLY A 112 -6.84 0.86 -5.04
C GLY A 112 -6.33 0.32 -6.38
N VAL A 113 -6.70 0.96 -7.51
CA VAL A 113 -6.19 0.61 -8.84
C VAL A 113 -4.69 0.86 -8.95
N THR A 114 -4.19 2.00 -8.44
CA THR A 114 -2.75 2.31 -8.45
C THR A 114 -1.95 1.35 -7.57
N PHE A 115 -2.51 0.94 -6.42
CA PHE A 115 -1.90 -0.08 -5.57
C PHE A 115 -1.82 -1.44 -6.27
N ALA A 116 -2.87 -1.85 -6.96
CA ALA A 116 -2.85 -3.04 -7.82
C ALA A 116 -1.77 -2.94 -8.90
N GLY A 117 -1.65 -1.78 -9.55
CA GLY A 117 -0.61 -1.50 -10.54
C GLY A 117 0.80 -1.68 -9.96
N ILE A 118 1.07 -1.17 -8.75
CA ILE A 118 2.36 -1.39 -8.07
C ILE A 118 2.65 -2.89 -7.99
N SER A 119 1.72 -3.70 -7.48
CA SER A 119 1.91 -5.15 -7.29
C SER A 119 2.18 -5.87 -8.61
N ILE A 120 1.42 -5.55 -9.66
CA ILE A 120 1.63 -6.11 -11.00
C ILE A 120 3.01 -5.76 -11.55
N PHE A 121 3.40 -4.47 -11.50
CA PHE A 121 4.70 -4.05 -12.02
C PHE A 121 5.87 -4.58 -11.19
N LEU A 122 5.74 -4.71 -9.87
CA LEU A 122 6.76 -5.37 -9.05
C LEU A 122 6.90 -6.84 -9.42
N ARG A 123 5.79 -7.54 -9.64
CA ARG A 123 5.80 -8.95 -10.05
C ARG A 123 6.46 -9.15 -11.42
N LEU A 124 6.24 -8.24 -12.37
CA LEU A 124 6.92 -8.24 -13.67
C LEU A 124 8.45 -8.02 -13.56
N GLN A 125 8.93 -7.53 -12.40
CA GLN A 125 10.34 -7.28 -12.11
C GLN A 125 10.96 -8.33 -11.17
N LYS A 126 10.30 -9.46 -10.94
CA LYS A 126 10.77 -10.49 -9.98
C LYS A 126 12.22 -10.94 -10.19
N ASP A 127 12.65 -11.01 -11.46
CA ASP A 127 14.00 -11.41 -11.87
C ASP A 127 14.95 -10.20 -12.04
N GLY A 128 14.51 -9.01 -11.65
CA GLY A 128 15.22 -7.74 -11.79
C GLY A 128 15.48 -7.04 -10.46
N ASN A 129 15.20 -5.74 -10.44
CA ASN A 129 15.34 -4.90 -9.24
C ASN A 129 14.04 -4.15 -8.93
N PRO A 130 13.08 -4.74 -8.22
CA PRO A 130 11.82 -4.08 -7.88
C PRO A 130 12.00 -2.86 -6.96
N VAL A 131 13.12 -2.79 -6.19
CA VAL A 131 13.44 -1.61 -5.37
C VAL A 131 13.65 -0.37 -6.24
N MET A 132 14.08 -0.54 -7.49
CA MET A 132 14.24 0.57 -8.45
C MET A 132 12.92 1.31 -8.72
N SER A 133 11.80 0.59 -8.83
CA SER A 133 10.47 1.22 -8.96
C SER A 133 10.11 2.06 -7.74
N MET A 134 10.38 1.57 -6.54
CA MET A 134 10.12 2.31 -5.31
C MET A 134 11.01 3.56 -5.20
N TYR A 135 12.27 3.42 -5.58
CA TYR A 135 13.22 4.53 -5.62
C TYR A 135 12.77 5.63 -6.59
N LEU A 136 12.52 5.27 -7.85
CA LEU A 136 12.07 6.22 -8.88
C LEU A 136 10.69 6.81 -8.55
N GLY A 137 9.80 6.03 -7.99
CA GLY A 137 8.48 6.50 -7.54
C GLY A 137 8.57 7.52 -6.41
N ASN A 138 9.49 7.33 -5.46
CA ASN A 138 9.76 8.31 -4.42
C ASN A 138 10.41 9.59 -4.98
N LEU A 139 11.33 9.47 -5.95
CA LEU A 139 11.90 10.64 -6.65
C LEU A 139 10.83 11.40 -7.42
N LEU A 140 9.96 10.69 -8.15
CA LEU A 140 8.85 11.31 -8.89
C LEU A 140 7.88 12.00 -7.93
N SER A 141 7.53 11.36 -6.82
CA SER A 141 6.70 11.97 -5.78
C SER A 141 7.35 13.22 -5.20
N ALA A 142 8.64 13.19 -4.93
CA ALA A 142 9.38 14.35 -4.42
C ALA A 142 9.41 15.50 -5.44
N LEU A 143 9.62 15.19 -6.71
CA LEU A 143 9.65 16.17 -7.80
C LEU A 143 8.29 16.88 -7.98
N ILE A 144 7.20 16.12 -7.97
CA ILE A 144 5.83 16.66 -8.04
C ILE A 144 5.52 17.54 -6.81
N GLY A 145 6.00 17.14 -5.63
CA GLY A 145 5.80 17.90 -4.39
C GLY A 145 6.74 19.10 -4.20
N LEU A 146 7.76 19.24 -5.06
CA LEU A 146 8.78 20.27 -4.90
C LEU A 146 8.22 21.69 -4.86
N PRO A 147 7.28 22.11 -5.74
CA PRO A 147 6.69 23.45 -5.67
C PRO A 147 6.03 23.75 -4.32
N ILE A 148 5.36 22.74 -3.74
CA ILE A 148 4.70 22.87 -2.44
C ILE A 148 5.73 23.02 -1.32
N ILE A 149 6.83 22.26 -1.38
CA ILE A 149 7.92 22.34 -0.39
C ILE A 149 8.57 23.72 -0.42
N LEU A 150 8.83 24.24 -1.62
CA LEU A 150 9.45 25.56 -1.79
C LEU A 150 8.55 26.70 -1.29
N SER A 151 7.23 26.57 -1.40
CA SER A 151 6.28 27.57 -0.90
C SER A 151 6.00 27.47 0.61
N ALA A 152 6.18 26.29 1.22
CA ALA A 152 5.86 26.06 2.63
C ALA A 152 6.93 26.54 3.62
N GLY A 153 8.15 26.86 3.14
CA GLY A 153 9.29 27.20 3.99
C GLY A 153 9.96 25.98 4.65
N LEU A 154 10.97 26.23 5.44
CA LEU A 154 11.69 25.17 6.16
C LEU A 154 10.88 24.69 7.38
N PRO A 155 10.80 23.37 7.61
CA PRO A 155 10.14 22.82 8.79
C PRO A 155 10.93 23.18 10.05
N ASP A 156 10.22 23.35 11.17
CA ASP A 156 10.82 23.45 12.50
C ASP A 156 11.53 22.14 12.90
N GLY A 157 12.38 22.21 13.95
CA GLY A 157 13.20 21.05 14.36
C GLY A 157 12.39 19.80 14.71
N ALA A 158 11.24 19.96 15.37
CA ALA A 158 10.36 18.83 15.71
C ALA A 158 9.74 18.20 14.46
N SER A 159 9.22 19.02 13.56
CA SER A 159 8.67 18.56 12.27
C SER A 159 9.74 17.87 11.40
N LEU A 160 10.97 18.40 11.42
CA LEU A 160 12.09 17.76 10.71
C LEU A 160 12.40 16.37 11.26
N PHE A 161 12.43 16.21 12.59
CA PHE A 161 12.64 14.90 13.21
C PHE A 161 11.58 13.89 12.78
N PHE A 162 10.29 14.25 12.84
CA PHE A 162 9.20 13.36 12.42
C PHE A 162 9.23 13.07 10.90
N LEU A 163 9.64 14.04 10.09
CA LEU A 163 9.83 13.82 8.64
C LEU A 163 10.96 12.85 8.35
N LEU A 164 12.08 12.94 9.07
CA LEU A 164 13.20 12.00 8.94
C LEU A 164 12.79 10.60 9.38
N LEU A 165 12.10 10.48 10.50
CA LEU A 165 11.59 9.21 11.00
C LEU A 165 10.60 8.58 10.01
N ALA A 166 9.60 9.34 9.55
CA ALA A 166 8.60 8.85 8.59
C ALA A 166 9.23 8.50 7.23
N GLY A 167 10.22 9.26 6.77
CA GLY A 167 10.97 8.98 5.55
C GLY A 167 11.83 7.71 5.68
N GLY A 168 12.48 7.52 6.83
CA GLY A 168 13.28 6.34 7.13
C GLY A 168 12.43 5.06 7.21
N LEU A 169 11.32 5.11 7.95
CA LEU A 169 10.37 4.01 8.04
C LEU A 169 9.76 3.68 6.67
N SER A 170 9.41 4.70 5.88
CA SER A 170 8.91 4.48 4.52
C SER A 170 9.96 3.79 3.63
N ALA A 171 11.22 4.22 3.69
CA ALA A 171 12.30 3.59 2.91
C ALA A 171 12.46 2.12 3.28
N LEU A 172 12.48 1.81 4.57
CA LEU A 172 12.58 0.43 5.06
C LEU A 172 11.39 -0.41 4.60
N THR A 173 10.18 0.07 4.85
CA THR A 173 8.92 -0.63 4.47
C THR A 173 8.90 -0.94 2.98
N TYR A 174 9.17 0.04 2.12
CA TYR A 174 9.11 -0.18 0.68
C TYR A 174 10.28 -1.00 0.13
N ALA A 175 11.44 -0.97 0.77
CA ALA A 175 12.54 -1.87 0.42
C ALA A 175 12.19 -3.33 0.76
N LEU A 176 11.60 -3.57 1.92
CA LEU A 176 11.15 -4.90 2.34
C LEU A 176 9.99 -5.39 1.47
N TYR A 177 9.01 -4.53 1.20
CA TYR A 177 7.88 -4.84 0.34
C TYR A 177 8.31 -5.21 -1.09
N ALA A 178 9.20 -4.41 -1.68
CA ALA A 178 9.73 -4.69 -3.01
C ALA A 178 10.52 -6.01 -3.07
N ARG A 179 11.26 -6.34 -2.01
CA ARG A 179 11.96 -7.64 -1.93
C ARG A 179 11.00 -8.81 -1.72
N ALA A 180 10.04 -8.66 -0.82
CA ALA A 180 9.04 -9.69 -0.57
C ALA A 180 8.23 -10.02 -1.83
N SER A 181 7.89 -9.00 -2.64
CA SER A 181 7.13 -9.17 -3.88
C SER A 181 7.78 -10.09 -4.92
N THR A 182 9.09 -10.33 -4.85
CA THR A 182 9.78 -11.25 -5.76
C THR A 182 9.40 -12.72 -5.53
N GLY A 183 9.11 -13.09 -4.29
CA GLY A 183 8.72 -14.45 -3.90
C GLY A 183 7.22 -14.69 -3.79
N LEU A 184 6.40 -13.64 -3.93
CA LEU A 184 4.95 -13.69 -3.78
C LEU A 184 4.23 -13.50 -5.11
N THR A 185 3.00 -14.03 -5.21
CA THR A 185 2.11 -13.67 -6.31
C THR A 185 1.67 -12.20 -6.17
N ALA A 186 1.22 -11.59 -7.27
CA ALA A 186 0.74 -10.22 -7.23
C ALA A 186 -0.43 -10.04 -6.25
N LEU A 187 -1.32 -11.03 -6.15
CA LEU A 187 -2.45 -11.02 -5.23
C LEU A 187 -2.00 -11.12 -3.77
N GLU A 188 -1.07 -12.01 -3.45
CA GLU A 188 -0.51 -12.13 -2.08
C GLU A 188 0.16 -10.82 -1.64
N THR A 189 0.84 -10.15 -2.55
CA THR A 189 1.51 -8.86 -2.29
C THR A 189 0.52 -7.77 -1.85
N VAL A 190 -0.74 -7.83 -2.29
CA VAL A 190 -1.79 -6.85 -1.89
C VAL A 190 -2.59 -7.33 -0.67
N LEU A 191 -2.75 -8.65 -0.51
CA LEU A 191 -3.49 -9.20 0.63
C LEU A 191 -2.73 -9.05 1.96
N LEU A 192 -1.40 -9.19 1.95
CA LEU A 192 -0.60 -9.10 3.17
C LEU A 192 -0.72 -7.75 3.89
N PRO A 193 -0.64 -6.57 3.22
CA PRO A 193 -0.81 -5.28 3.87
C PRO A 193 -2.21 -5.01 4.45
N ILE A 194 -3.21 -5.83 4.15
CA ILE A 194 -4.56 -5.69 4.75
C ILE A 194 -4.55 -5.87 6.28
N ILE A 195 -3.48 -6.43 6.82
CA ILE A 195 -3.27 -6.45 8.27
C ILE A 195 -3.05 -5.05 8.88
N ASP A 196 -2.62 -4.07 8.09
CA ASP A 196 -2.25 -2.73 8.58
C ASP A 196 -3.40 -2.00 9.28
N PRO A 197 -4.65 -1.94 8.76
CA PRO A 197 -5.76 -1.30 9.48
C PRO A 197 -6.03 -1.94 10.83
N VAL A 198 -5.92 -3.25 10.91
CA VAL A 198 -6.11 -4.00 12.15
C VAL A 198 -5.02 -3.67 13.17
N MET A 199 -3.76 -3.66 12.72
CA MET A 199 -2.63 -3.29 13.58
C MET A 199 -2.73 -1.82 14.01
N ASN A 200 -3.16 -0.93 13.12
CA ASN A 200 -3.37 0.47 13.47
C ASN A 200 -4.36 0.64 14.62
N THR A 201 -5.48 -0.10 14.60
CA THR A 201 -6.46 -0.09 15.70
C THR A 201 -5.85 -0.54 17.03
N VAL A 202 -4.98 -1.56 17.01
CA VAL A 202 -4.27 -2.00 18.21
C VAL A 202 -3.35 -0.90 18.73
N TRP A 203 -2.60 -0.23 17.85
CA TRP A 203 -1.72 0.88 18.25
C TRP A 203 -2.51 2.07 18.81
N VAL A 204 -3.63 2.44 18.19
CA VAL A 204 -4.52 3.51 18.68
C VAL A 204 -5.07 3.18 20.07
N PHE A 205 -5.51 1.93 20.29
CA PHE A 205 -5.95 1.49 21.61
C PHE A 205 -4.83 1.60 22.66
N LEU A 206 -3.61 1.14 22.33
CA LEU A 206 -2.47 1.16 23.26
C LEU A 206 -1.93 2.56 23.56
N THR A 207 -2.00 3.48 22.58
CA THR A 207 -1.40 4.81 22.71
C THR A 207 -2.39 5.88 23.16
N LEU A 208 -3.64 5.81 22.68
CA LEU A 208 -4.67 6.82 22.95
C LEU A 208 -5.76 6.32 23.91
N GLY A 209 -5.81 5.01 24.17
CA GLY A 209 -6.84 4.40 25.03
C GLY A 209 -8.21 4.33 24.38
N GLU A 210 -8.33 4.63 23.09
CA GLU A 210 -9.59 4.54 22.36
C GLU A 210 -9.96 3.07 22.15
N ARG A 211 -11.19 2.72 22.57
CA ARG A 211 -11.69 1.35 22.45
C ARG A 211 -12.37 1.15 21.10
N PRO A 212 -11.92 0.20 20.27
CA PRO A 212 -12.59 -0.12 19.01
C PRO A 212 -14.00 -0.67 19.29
N GLY A 213 -14.94 -0.37 18.40
CA GLY A 213 -16.28 -0.91 18.46
C GLY A 213 -16.32 -2.44 18.30
N ALA A 214 -17.42 -3.06 18.71
CA ALA A 214 -17.57 -4.52 18.63
C ALA A 214 -17.52 -5.02 17.17
N LEU A 215 -18.10 -4.28 16.23
CA LEU A 215 -18.07 -4.61 14.80
C LEU A 215 -16.64 -4.48 14.22
N SER A 216 -15.90 -3.46 14.65
CA SER A 216 -14.48 -3.31 14.26
C SER A 216 -13.63 -4.48 14.74
N LEU A 217 -13.85 -4.96 15.98
CA LEU A 217 -13.14 -6.15 16.50
C LEU A 217 -13.51 -7.43 15.74
N LEU A 218 -14.79 -7.63 15.43
CA LEU A 218 -15.25 -8.78 14.64
C LEU A 218 -14.67 -8.73 13.22
N GLY A 219 -14.73 -7.57 12.58
CA GLY A 219 -14.15 -7.37 11.26
C GLY A 219 -12.64 -7.65 11.23
N ALA A 220 -11.91 -7.14 12.23
CA ALA A 220 -10.48 -7.41 12.41
C ALA A 220 -10.19 -8.92 12.55
N ALA A 221 -10.96 -9.64 13.38
CA ALA A 221 -10.79 -11.08 13.57
C ALA A 221 -11.05 -11.87 12.28
N VAL A 222 -12.07 -11.49 11.50
CA VAL A 222 -12.36 -12.12 10.20
C VAL A 222 -11.21 -11.88 9.20
N VAL A 223 -10.72 -10.64 9.08
CA VAL A 223 -9.59 -10.29 8.19
C VAL A 223 -8.34 -11.07 8.57
N LEU A 224 -7.95 -11.05 9.85
CA LEU A 224 -6.76 -11.76 10.33
C LEU A 224 -6.86 -13.26 10.08
N SER A 225 -8.01 -13.87 10.35
CA SER A 225 -8.24 -15.29 10.12
C SER A 225 -8.12 -15.65 8.64
N ALA A 226 -8.73 -14.85 7.75
CA ALA A 226 -8.70 -15.08 6.31
C ALA A 226 -7.28 -14.98 5.74
N VAL A 227 -6.54 -13.92 6.10
CA VAL A 227 -5.15 -13.71 5.64
C VAL A 227 -4.23 -14.79 6.19
N THR A 228 -4.35 -15.13 7.48
CA THR A 228 -3.53 -16.19 8.10
C THR A 228 -3.79 -17.54 7.45
N ALA A 229 -5.06 -17.92 7.25
CA ALA A 229 -5.42 -19.17 6.57
C ALA A 229 -4.85 -19.22 5.15
N ARG A 230 -4.88 -18.10 4.42
CA ARG A 230 -4.31 -18.02 3.06
C ARG A 230 -2.79 -18.17 3.07
N VAL A 231 -2.09 -17.53 4.00
CA VAL A 231 -0.62 -17.65 4.14
C VAL A 231 -0.23 -19.08 4.49
N LEU A 232 -0.91 -19.70 5.45
CA LEU A 232 -0.65 -21.09 5.83
C LEU A 232 -0.91 -22.06 4.67
N SER A 233 -1.96 -21.85 3.89
CA SER A 233 -2.26 -22.66 2.70
C SER A 233 -1.24 -22.49 1.56
N ALA A 234 -0.50 -21.38 1.55
CA ALA A 234 0.55 -21.14 0.57
C ALA A 234 1.88 -21.82 0.95
N ILE A 235 2.09 -22.11 2.24
CA ILE A 235 3.31 -22.75 2.78
C ILE A 235 3.20 -24.29 2.73
N GLN A 236 1.97 -24.81 2.75
CA GLN A 236 1.76 -26.25 2.59
C GLN A 236 1.90 -26.65 1.12
N PRO A 237 2.82 -27.59 0.80
CA PRO A 237 3.08 -28.05 -0.57
C PRO A 237 1.91 -28.77 -1.22
#